data_830b38d141acda3474227570c264f267
#
_entry.id   830b38d141acda3474227570c264f267
#
_cell.length_a   1.000
_cell.length_b   1.000
_cell.length_c   1.000
_cell.angle_alpha   90.00
_cell.angle_beta   90.00
_cell.angle_gamma   90.00
#
_symmetry.space_group_name_H-M   'P 1'
#
loop_
_entity.id
_entity.type
_entity.pdbx_description
1 polymer ?
#
loop_
_entity_poly.entity_id
_entity_poly.type
_entity_poly.pdbx_seq_one_letter_code
_entity_poly.pdbx_strand_id
1 'polypeptide(L)'
;MRCGGALLAVAVSLSLVACSSLGGGDDDGGAQTGKPAPSAAGTTSDPAPKTVTVTGSGDILVHVPLAKNAAANAQRSGKGQYDFAPMFDDVRPVLSAADVSICHQETPISSTNDDLSKPGSLVYNVPREIARDLKGAGFDGCETASNHTWDRGAQGIDTTRQQLTAAGLKVAGPTTSASDPGMPAIYETKSGAKVANLSYTYTILNQSGPNTHLPPGAPYLKRYLWPAIGAQGILADAKKAKDDGADIVVVSMHWGTEYEPAPTKDQQSIARQLLQSPYVDGIFGAHAHLIQPCATINGKTVFYGLGNFLSNQGTGQAGTLSDKNADGVIARLTFTQGADGKWTQKASYQPTMVDIPGKHVIRLSSQSTNPKSFKRTETTLGKLGTCKATPSDGG
;
A
#
# COMPACT_ATOMS: atom_id res chain seq x y z
N MET A 1 -1.69 45.31 39.80
CA MET A 1 -0.77 46.13 38.99
C MET A 1 -0.90 45.59 37.56
N ARG A 2 -1.71 46.20 36.73
CA ARG A 2 -1.50 47.25 35.71
C ARG A 2 -0.16 47.04 34.98
N CYS A 3 -0.12 46.82 33.76
CA CYS A 3 -0.40 47.29 32.39
C CYS A 3 0.67 46.62 31.52
N GLY A 4 0.60 46.44 30.31
CA GLY A 4 -0.16 47.02 29.20
C GLY A 4 0.25 46.38 27.90
N GLY A 5 -0.62 46.53 26.92
CA GLY A 5 -0.55 45.96 25.60
C GLY A 5 0.34 46.72 24.62
N ALA A 6 0.59 46.06 23.48
CA ALA A 6 0.96 46.75 22.24
C ALA A 6 0.37 45.96 21.06
N LEU A 7 -0.61 46.55 20.40
CA LEU A 7 -1.08 46.19 19.05
C LEU A 7 -0.10 46.80 18.05
N LEU A 8 0.36 46.03 17.06
CA LEU A 8 0.96 46.55 15.85
C LEU A 8 0.07 46.23 14.67
N ALA A 9 -0.54 47.27 14.10
CA ALA A 9 -1.23 47.24 12.82
C ALA A 9 -0.26 47.41 11.68
N VAL A 10 -0.31 46.57 10.67
CA VAL A 10 0.41 46.74 9.41
C VAL A 10 -0.58 47.05 8.31
N ALA A 11 -0.40 48.20 7.69
CA ALA A 11 -1.22 48.74 6.62
C ALA A 11 -0.87 48.10 5.28
N VAL A 12 -1.91 47.77 4.52
CA VAL A 12 -1.81 47.32 3.12
C VAL A 12 -1.84 48.55 2.22
N SER A 13 -0.83 48.73 1.36
CA SER A 13 -0.79 49.75 0.33
C SER A 13 -1.12 49.17 -1.02
N LEU A 14 -2.27 49.56 -1.59
CA LEU A 14 -2.59 49.37 -2.99
C LEU A 14 -1.88 50.44 -3.82
N SER A 15 -1.22 50.03 -4.89
CA SER A 15 -0.72 50.94 -5.93
C SER A 15 -1.41 50.65 -7.25
N LEU A 16 -2.30 51.53 -7.65
CA LEU A 16 -2.83 51.65 -9.01
C LEU A 16 -1.86 52.46 -9.87
N VAL A 17 -1.51 51.94 -11.05
CA VAL A 17 -0.85 52.73 -12.11
C VAL A 17 -1.76 52.73 -13.33
N ALA A 18 -2.31 53.86 -13.62
CA ALA A 18 -2.95 54.21 -14.87
C ALA A 18 -1.94 55.01 -15.73
N CYS A 19 -1.78 54.67 -17.00
CA CYS A 19 -1.17 55.55 -17.99
C CYS A 19 -2.03 55.54 -19.24
N SER A 20 -2.62 56.69 -19.47
CA SER A 20 -3.20 57.16 -20.74
C SER A 20 -2.12 57.91 -21.52
N SER A 21 -2.00 57.74 -22.81
CA SER A 21 -1.48 58.74 -23.74
C SER A 21 -2.17 58.67 -25.08
N LEU A 22 -2.72 59.82 -25.45
CA LEU A 22 -3.28 60.17 -26.74
C LEU A 22 -2.14 60.48 -27.74
N GLY A 23 -2.37 60.19 -29.00
CA GLY A 23 -1.55 60.70 -30.11
C GLY A 23 -2.22 60.31 -31.45
N GLY A 24 -2.86 61.25 -32.09
CA GLY A 24 -3.54 61.12 -33.38
C GLY A 24 -2.58 61.29 -34.55
N GLY A 25 -3.02 60.89 -35.72
CA GLY A 25 -2.39 61.09 -37.02
C GLY A 25 -3.23 60.46 -38.12
N ASP A 26 -3.97 61.26 -38.87
CA ASP A 26 -4.71 60.91 -40.08
C ASP A 26 -3.70 60.49 -41.18
N ASP A 27 -4.09 59.49 -42.01
CA ASP A 27 -4.12 59.64 -43.45
C ASP A 27 -4.69 58.44 -44.20
N ASP A 28 -5.29 58.78 -45.26
CA ASP A 28 -6.13 58.18 -46.27
C ASP A 28 -5.66 56.88 -46.95
N GLY A 29 -6.66 56.11 -47.40
CA GLY A 29 -6.61 55.49 -48.72
C GLY A 29 -6.62 53.93 -48.78
N GLY A 30 -7.70 53.39 -49.26
CA GLY A 30 -7.64 52.09 -49.97
C GLY A 30 -8.52 50.96 -49.44
N ALA A 31 -9.75 50.92 -49.89
CA ALA A 31 -10.67 49.76 -49.71
C ALA A 31 -10.15 48.53 -50.48
N GLN A 32 -9.75 47.49 -49.80
CA GLN A 32 -9.72 46.10 -50.32
C GLN A 32 -10.56 45.21 -49.45
N THR A 33 -11.64 44.72 -50.07
CA THR A 33 -12.50 43.68 -49.49
C THR A 33 -11.79 42.36 -49.39
N GLY A 34 -11.12 42.13 -48.27
CA GLY A 34 -10.52 40.84 -47.92
C GLY A 34 -11.57 39.99 -47.19
N LYS A 35 -11.90 38.85 -47.81
CA LYS A 35 -12.68 37.76 -47.25
C LYS A 35 -12.06 37.32 -45.92
N PRO A 36 -12.80 37.16 -44.80
CA PRO A 36 -12.19 36.66 -43.57
C PRO A 36 -11.71 35.23 -43.78
N ALA A 37 -10.46 34.98 -43.44
CA ALA A 37 -9.88 33.64 -43.37
C ALA A 37 -10.63 32.83 -42.30
N PRO A 38 -10.87 31.53 -42.52
CA PRO A 38 -11.49 30.70 -41.49
C PRO A 38 -10.57 30.66 -40.27
N SER A 39 -11.12 31.08 -39.13
CA SER A 39 -10.50 30.93 -37.82
C SER A 39 -10.14 29.46 -37.65
N ALA A 40 -8.88 29.15 -37.46
CA ALA A 40 -8.42 27.81 -37.13
C ALA A 40 -9.13 27.43 -35.82
N ALA A 41 -10.06 26.47 -35.91
CA ALA A 41 -10.65 25.84 -34.75
C ALA A 41 -9.47 25.23 -33.96
N GLY A 42 -9.19 25.81 -32.80
CA GLY A 42 -8.23 25.24 -31.88
C GLY A 42 -8.67 23.80 -31.59
N THR A 43 -7.88 22.85 -32.03
CA THR A 43 -8.01 21.45 -31.58
C THR A 43 -7.72 21.45 -30.09
N THR A 44 -8.79 21.46 -29.27
CA THR A 44 -8.70 21.10 -27.88
C THR A 44 -8.25 19.64 -27.90
N SER A 45 -6.96 19.38 -27.71
CA SER A 45 -6.48 18.05 -27.47
C SER A 45 -7.20 17.53 -26.23
N ASP A 46 -7.95 16.45 -26.36
CA ASP A 46 -8.52 15.76 -25.21
C ASP A 46 -7.39 15.54 -24.19
N PRO A 47 -7.66 15.79 -22.89
CA PRO A 47 -6.65 15.57 -21.87
C PRO A 47 -6.17 14.13 -21.94
N ALA A 48 -4.85 13.92 -21.87
CA ALA A 48 -4.25 12.58 -21.91
C ALA A 48 -4.92 11.68 -20.85
N PRO A 49 -5.21 10.41 -21.19
CA PRO A 49 -5.89 9.51 -20.27
C PRO A 49 -5.09 9.39 -18.96
N LYS A 50 -5.79 9.51 -17.82
CA LYS A 50 -5.15 9.36 -16.51
C LYS A 50 -4.70 7.92 -16.34
N THR A 51 -3.47 7.72 -15.90
CA THR A 51 -2.95 6.41 -15.53
C THR A 51 -2.51 6.45 -14.07
N VAL A 52 -2.85 5.40 -13.31
CA VAL A 52 -2.51 5.23 -11.90
C VAL A 52 -1.94 3.85 -11.68
N THR A 53 -0.79 3.78 -11.04
CA THR A 53 -0.12 2.53 -10.67
C THR A 53 -0.16 2.35 -9.17
N VAL A 54 -0.76 1.24 -8.72
CA VAL A 54 -0.83 0.85 -7.30
C VAL A 54 -0.05 -0.44 -7.10
N THR A 55 0.88 -0.46 -6.15
CA THR A 55 1.60 -1.67 -5.75
C THR A 55 1.22 -2.12 -4.35
N GLY A 56 1.23 -3.44 -4.15
CA GLY A 56 1.11 -4.09 -2.84
C GLY A 56 2.26 -5.06 -2.62
N SER A 57 2.78 -5.13 -1.41
CA SER A 57 3.79 -6.12 -1.01
C SER A 57 3.23 -7.12 -0.01
N GLY A 58 3.89 -8.27 0.12
CA GLY A 58 3.56 -9.30 1.11
C GLY A 58 3.94 -8.92 2.54
N ASP A 59 4.01 -9.93 3.39
CA ASP A 59 4.12 -9.81 4.85
C ASP A 59 5.45 -9.19 5.27
N ILE A 60 5.39 -8.11 6.06
CA ILE A 60 6.52 -7.55 6.80
C ILE A 60 6.42 -8.07 8.22
N LEU A 61 7.18 -9.12 8.49
CA LEU A 61 7.21 -9.87 9.73
C LEU A 61 8.62 -9.81 10.34
N VAL A 62 8.86 -8.78 11.16
CA VAL A 62 10.19 -8.50 11.71
C VAL A 62 10.52 -9.43 12.88
N HIS A 63 11.13 -10.57 12.56
CA HIS A 63 11.68 -11.49 13.55
C HIS A 63 12.95 -10.96 14.22
N VAL A 64 13.31 -11.53 15.36
CA VAL A 64 14.51 -11.14 16.12
C VAL A 64 15.81 -11.16 15.29
N PRO A 65 16.06 -12.12 14.39
CA PRO A 65 17.25 -12.09 13.53
C PRO A 65 17.34 -10.88 12.60
N LEU A 66 16.18 -10.40 12.10
CA LEU A 66 16.14 -9.16 11.30
C LEU A 66 16.49 -7.95 12.16
N ALA A 67 15.92 -7.85 13.35
CA ALA A 67 16.26 -6.76 14.27
C ALA A 67 17.75 -6.75 14.62
N LYS A 68 18.36 -7.92 14.84
CA LYS A 68 19.83 -8.04 15.04
C LYS A 68 20.62 -7.52 13.84
N ASN A 69 20.21 -7.87 12.61
CA ASN A 69 20.86 -7.37 11.41
C ASN A 69 20.66 -5.86 11.23
N ALA A 70 19.47 -5.33 11.55
CA ALA A 70 19.22 -3.89 11.53
C ALA A 70 20.05 -3.15 12.57
N ALA A 71 20.25 -3.71 13.78
CA ALA A 71 21.15 -3.16 14.77
C ALA A 71 22.61 -3.12 14.29
N ALA A 72 23.08 -4.20 13.66
CA ALA A 72 24.42 -4.24 13.06
C ALA A 72 24.57 -3.25 11.88
N ASN A 73 23.52 -3.02 11.10
CA ASN A 73 23.50 -1.97 10.08
C ASN A 73 23.62 -0.59 10.71
N ALA A 74 22.83 -0.31 11.77
CA ALA A 74 22.84 0.98 12.46
C ALA A 74 24.25 1.30 13.06
N GLN A 75 24.93 0.31 13.62
CA GLN A 75 26.33 0.49 14.10
C GLN A 75 27.28 0.94 12.96
N ARG A 76 27.07 0.43 11.72
CA ARG A 76 27.90 0.82 10.58
C ARG A 76 27.52 2.17 9.99
N SER A 77 26.22 2.48 9.95
CA SER A 77 25.69 3.70 9.31
C SER A 77 25.58 4.90 10.25
N GLY A 78 25.62 4.69 11.58
CA GLY A 78 25.35 5.72 12.59
C GLY A 78 23.88 6.17 12.65
N LYS A 79 22.94 5.42 12.10
CA LYS A 79 21.52 5.82 11.96
C LYS A 79 20.62 5.26 13.08
N GLY A 80 20.80 5.71 14.30
CA GLY A 80 19.96 5.30 15.43
C GLY A 80 20.31 3.93 15.99
N GLN A 81 19.33 3.24 16.60
CA GLN A 81 19.52 1.92 17.20
C GLN A 81 19.34 0.79 16.18
N TYR A 82 18.50 1.00 15.15
CA TYR A 82 18.21 0.03 14.10
C TYR A 82 18.19 0.74 12.74
N ASP A 83 18.71 0.08 11.71
CA ASP A 83 18.70 0.56 10.31
C ASP A 83 18.31 -0.60 9.39
N PHE A 84 17.03 -0.61 8.99
CA PHE A 84 16.48 -1.60 8.05
C PHE A 84 16.67 -1.17 6.59
N ALA A 85 17.06 0.09 6.33
CA ALA A 85 17.12 0.64 4.98
C ALA A 85 17.93 -0.21 3.99
N PRO A 86 19.10 -0.79 4.36
CA PRO A 86 19.85 -1.65 3.43
C PRO A 86 19.14 -2.93 3.01
N MET A 87 18.11 -3.37 3.76
CA MET A 87 17.33 -4.55 3.40
C MET A 87 16.39 -4.29 2.22
N PHE A 88 16.09 -3.03 1.92
CA PHE A 88 15.18 -2.59 0.87
C PHE A 88 15.87 -2.03 -0.37
N ASP A 89 17.20 -1.99 -0.42
CA ASP A 89 17.93 -1.26 -1.47
C ASP A 89 17.56 -1.71 -2.89
N ASP A 90 17.48 -3.04 -3.12
CA ASP A 90 17.18 -3.58 -4.46
C ASP A 90 15.72 -3.31 -4.89
N VAL A 91 14.78 -3.24 -3.95
CA VAL A 91 13.34 -3.07 -4.25
C VAL A 91 12.89 -1.61 -4.27
N ARG A 92 13.69 -0.70 -3.72
CA ARG A 92 13.37 0.74 -3.67
C ARG A 92 13.00 1.33 -5.03
N PRO A 93 13.74 1.08 -6.13
CA PRO A 93 13.37 1.63 -7.44
C PRO A 93 11.99 1.16 -7.91
N VAL A 94 11.63 -0.11 -7.64
CA VAL A 94 10.34 -0.69 -8.04
C VAL A 94 9.18 -0.07 -7.27
N LEU A 95 9.35 0.12 -5.95
CA LEU A 95 8.35 0.73 -5.08
C LEU A 95 8.16 2.22 -5.40
N SER A 96 9.26 2.96 -5.52
CA SER A 96 9.23 4.41 -5.79
C SER A 96 8.72 4.78 -7.18
N ALA A 97 8.68 3.82 -8.12
CA ALA A 97 8.17 4.04 -9.48
C ALA A 97 6.63 3.98 -9.56
N ALA A 98 5.94 3.52 -8.53
CA ALA A 98 4.49 3.50 -8.49
C ALA A 98 3.92 4.84 -8.01
N ASP A 99 2.68 5.16 -8.40
CA ASP A 99 1.96 6.33 -7.87
C ASP A 99 1.55 6.13 -6.41
N VAL A 100 1.26 4.86 -6.04
CA VAL A 100 0.92 4.46 -4.67
C VAL A 100 1.54 3.10 -4.38
N SER A 101 2.38 3.02 -3.35
CA SER A 101 2.96 1.76 -2.84
C SER A 101 2.46 1.47 -1.44
N ILE A 102 1.84 0.29 -1.25
CA ILE A 102 1.19 -0.14 0.00
C ILE A 102 1.94 -1.33 0.58
N CYS A 103 2.37 -1.24 1.84
CA CYS A 103 2.95 -2.37 2.59
C CYS A 103 1.91 -3.05 3.49
N HIS A 104 2.11 -4.34 3.74
CA HIS A 104 1.46 -5.06 4.84
C HIS A 104 2.37 -5.09 6.05
N GLN A 105 2.10 -4.22 7.05
CA GLN A 105 2.81 -4.24 8.33
C GLN A 105 2.08 -5.19 9.30
N GLU A 106 2.55 -6.41 9.37
CA GLU A 106 1.84 -7.47 10.10
C GLU A 106 1.97 -7.35 11.62
N THR A 107 3.09 -6.83 12.09
CA THR A 107 3.46 -6.83 13.52
C THR A 107 3.38 -5.44 14.15
N PRO A 108 3.02 -5.33 15.45
CA PRO A 108 3.06 -4.06 16.17
C PRO A 108 4.45 -3.44 16.22
N ILE A 109 4.49 -2.11 16.12
CA ILE A 109 5.71 -1.29 16.16
C ILE A 109 5.84 -0.63 17.54
N SER A 110 7.00 -0.78 18.18
CA SER A 110 7.33 -0.16 19.46
C SER A 110 7.41 1.38 19.36
N SER A 111 7.05 2.06 20.43
CA SER A 111 7.25 3.52 20.54
C SER A 111 8.67 3.90 20.96
N THR A 112 9.34 3.05 21.75
CA THR A 112 10.59 3.39 22.44
C THR A 112 11.74 2.42 22.14
N ASN A 113 11.48 1.26 21.56
CA ASN A 113 12.36 0.09 21.45
C ASN A 113 12.61 -0.64 22.77
N ASP A 114 11.90 -0.29 23.82
CA ASP A 114 11.85 -1.10 25.04
C ASP A 114 10.89 -2.28 24.82
N ASP A 115 11.10 -3.36 25.52
CA ASP A 115 10.22 -4.54 25.46
C ASP A 115 9.98 -5.10 24.04
N LEU A 116 11.02 -5.13 23.22
CA LEU A 116 10.96 -5.74 21.90
C LEU A 116 10.76 -7.27 21.98
N SER A 117 10.28 -7.86 20.90
CA SER A 117 10.08 -9.31 20.77
C SER A 117 11.30 -10.11 21.22
N LYS A 118 11.06 -11.16 22.00
CA LYS A 118 12.12 -12.09 22.45
C LYS A 118 12.24 -13.26 21.45
N PRO A 119 13.41 -13.90 21.37
CA PRO A 119 13.59 -15.10 20.56
C PRO A 119 12.54 -16.17 20.90
N GLY A 120 11.93 -16.75 19.86
CA GLY A 120 10.90 -17.78 20.01
C GLY A 120 9.51 -17.28 20.42
N SER A 121 9.33 -15.98 20.66
CA SER A 121 8.02 -15.39 20.92
C SER A 121 7.22 -15.22 19.63
N LEU A 122 5.94 -15.57 19.68
CA LEU A 122 4.94 -15.22 18.65
C LEU A 122 4.10 -14.01 19.05
N VAL A 123 4.52 -13.27 20.10
CA VAL A 123 3.96 -11.98 20.48
C VAL A 123 4.97 -10.91 20.08
N TYR A 124 4.64 -10.14 19.07
CA TYR A 124 5.57 -9.22 18.43
C TYR A 124 5.52 -7.82 19.04
N ASN A 125 6.66 -7.17 19.01
CA ASN A 125 6.87 -5.73 19.22
C ASN A 125 8.20 -5.38 18.55
N VAL A 126 8.16 -4.69 17.42
CA VAL A 126 9.33 -4.54 16.55
C VAL A 126 9.94 -3.14 16.66
N PRO A 127 11.23 -2.94 16.31
CA PRO A 127 11.88 -1.65 16.41
C PRO A 127 11.16 -0.55 15.61
N ARG A 128 11.01 0.62 16.21
CA ARG A 128 10.29 1.76 15.62
C ARG A 128 10.90 2.29 14.32
N GLU A 129 12.19 2.09 14.13
CA GLU A 129 12.91 2.55 12.95
C GLU A 129 12.41 1.90 11.64
N ILE A 130 11.72 0.74 11.73
CA ILE A 130 11.12 0.12 10.56
C ILE A 130 10.16 1.06 9.83
N ALA A 131 9.38 1.89 10.56
CA ALA A 131 8.44 2.83 9.96
C ALA A 131 9.14 3.87 9.08
N ARG A 132 10.24 4.47 9.57
CA ARG A 132 11.09 5.39 8.82
C ARG A 132 11.67 4.70 7.57
N ASP A 133 12.14 3.50 7.71
CA ASP A 133 12.86 2.79 6.66
C ASP A 133 11.89 2.25 5.58
N LEU A 134 10.65 1.92 5.95
CA LEU A 134 9.56 1.64 4.99
C LEU A 134 9.23 2.88 4.13
N LYS A 135 9.12 4.07 4.76
CA LYS A 135 8.96 5.32 3.99
C LYS A 135 10.15 5.57 3.07
N GLY A 136 11.36 5.38 3.58
CA GLY A 136 12.60 5.49 2.80
C GLY A 136 12.72 4.46 1.68
N ALA A 137 12.07 3.31 1.78
CA ALA A 137 12.00 2.28 0.74
C ALA A 137 11.06 2.65 -0.41
N GLY A 138 10.22 3.67 -0.25
CA GLY A 138 9.31 4.14 -1.29
C GLY A 138 7.84 3.79 -1.07
N PHE A 139 7.47 3.28 0.11
CA PHE A 139 6.06 3.08 0.44
C PHE A 139 5.37 4.40 0.75
N ASP A 140 4.10 4.52 0.37
CA ASP A 140 3.23 5.67 0.65
C ASP A 140 2.32 5.42 1.84
N GLY A 141 2.05 4.17 2.14
CA GLY A 141 1.31 3.76 3.31
C GLY A 141 1.40 2.28 3.57
N CYS A 142 0.89 1.87 4.73
CA CYS A 142 0.79 0.48 5.12
C CYS A 142 -0.64 0.17 5.58
N GLU A 143 -1.02 -1.07 5.42
CA GLU A 143 -2.18 -1.64 6.07
C GLU A 143 -1.73 -2.54 7.23
N THR A 144 -2.57 -2.66 8.27
CA THR A 144 -2.15 -3.22 9.57
C THR A 144 -3.12 -4.22 10.18
N ALA A 145 -4.17 -4.62 9.44
CA ALA A 145 -5.10 -5.63 9.96
C ALA A 145 -4.51 -7.04 9.78
N SER A 146 -4.16 -7.70 10.87
CA SER A 146 -3.55 -9.03 10.90
C SER A 146 -3.95 -9.83 12.15
N ASN A 147 -3.56 -11.10 12.22
CA ASN A 147 -3.64 -11.92 13.45
C ASN A 147 -2.74 -11.38 14.58
N HIS A 148 -1.72 -10.58 14.27
CA HIS A 148 -0.83 -9.93 15.24
C HIS A 148 -1.30 -8.53 15.68
N THR A 149 -2.45 -8.07 15.19
CA THR A 149 -2.99 -6.73 15.52
C THR A 149 -3.04 -6.48 17.03
N TRP A 150 -3.38 -7.49 17.84
CA TRP A 150 -3.56 -7.34 19.30
C TRP A 150 -2.37 -7.83 20.13
N ASP A 151 -1.23 -8.18 19.57
CA ASP A 151 -0.06 -8.69 20.28
C ASP A 151 0.39 -7.78 21.43
N ARG A 152 0.18 -6.48 21.32
CA ARG A 152 0.51 -5.46 22.33
C ARG A 152 -0.75 -4.71 22.81
N GLY A 153 -1.93 -5.35 22.65
CA GLY A 153 -3.20 -4.76 23.07
C GLY A 153 -3.55 -3.47 22.31
N ALA A 154 -4.43 -2.66 22.88
CA ALA A 154 -4.82 -1.36 22.32
C ALA A 154 -3.62 -0.44 22.13
N GLN A 155 -2.69 -0.42 23.08
CA GLN A 155 -1.47 0.40 22.98
C GLN A 155 -0.65 0.02 21.72
N GLY A 156 -0.54 -1.29 21.39
CA GLY A 156 0.17 -1.75 20.19
C GLY A 156 -0.45 -1.22 18.89
N ILE A 157 -1.78 -1.17 18.82
CA ILE A 157 -2.50 -0.57 17.69
C ILE A 157 -2.14 0.91 17.57
N ASP A 158 -2.28 1.66 18.67
CA ASP A 158 -2.04 3.11 18.68
C ASP A 158 -0.58 3.45 18.35
N THR A 159 0.39 2.76 18.97
CA THR A 159 1.82 3.01 18.70
C THR A 159 2.21 2.66 17.28
N THR A 160 1.71 1.56 16.73
CA THR A 160 1.97 1.19 15.32
C THR A 160 1.48 2.26 14.36
N ARG A 161 0.22 2.70 14.51
CA ARG A 161 -0.34 3.79 13.70
C ARG A 161 0.44 5.08 13.85
N GLN A 162 0.79 5.45 15.09
CA GLN A 162 1.57 6.65 15.40
C GLN A 162 2.95 6.63 14.72
N GLN A 163 3.69 5.52 14.83
CA GLN A 163 5.02 5.41 14.23
C GLN A 163 4.96 5.50 12.70
N LEU A 164 4.02 4.78 12.07
CA LEU A 164 3.84 4.83 10.61
C LEU A 164 3.44 6.23 10.14
N THR A 165 2.49 6.87 10.81
CA THR A 165 2.02 8.23 10.46
C THR A 165 3.12 9.27 10.68
N ALA A 166 3.88 9.19 11.77
CA ALA A 166 5.01 10.08 12.05
C ALA A 166 6.13 9.95 11.00
N ALA A 167 6.28 8.76 10.40
CA ALA A 167 7.20 8.55 9.27
C ALA A 167 6.66 9.09 7.93
N GLY A 168 5.42 9.60 7.88
CA GLY A 168 4.78 10.11 6.66
C GLY A 168 4.10 9.02 5.84
N LEU A 169 3.76 7.88 6.43
CA LEU A 169 2.98 6.82 5.81
C LEU A 169 1.50 6.97 6.16
N LYS A 170 0.61 6.77 5.19
CA LYS A 170 -0.82 6.61 5.46
C LYS A 170 -1.10 5.21 6.01
N VAL A 171 -2.11 5.08 6.87
CA VAL A 171 -2.40 3.81 7.55
C VAL A 171 -3.86 3.41 7.34
N ALA A 172 -4.09 2.25 6.73
CA ALA A 172 -5.39 1.58 6.72
C ALA A 172 -5.37 0.44 7.74
N GLY A 173 -6.41 0.34 8.56
CA GLY A 173 -6.53 -0.79 9.50
C GLY A 173 -7.00 -0.38 10.90
N PRO A 174 -6.86 -1.29 11.88
CA PRO A 174 -7.45 -1.13 13.19
C PRO A 174 -7.06 0.17 13.92
N THR A 175 -8.04 0.74 14.61
CA THR A 175 -7.90 1.84 15.57
C THR A 175 -8.48 1.41 16.91
N THR A 176 -8.16 2.14 17.97
CA THR A 176 -8.73 1.96 19.30
C THR A 176 -9.98 2.79 19.53
N SER A 177 -10.38 3.59 18.54
CA SER A 177 -11.56 4.45 18.60
C SER A 177 -12.76 3.86 17.88
N ALA A 178 -13.92 3.86 18.52
CA ALA A 178 -15.17 3.46 17.88
C ALA A 178 -15.64 4.47 16.81
N SER A 179 -15.25 5.74 16.93
CA SER A 179 -15.63 6.83 16.01
C SER A 179 -14.65 6.99 14.84
N ASP A 180 -13.42 6.53 14.96
CA ASP A 180 -12.44 6.53 13.86
C ASP A 180 -12.39 5.13 13.22
N PRO A 181 -12.86 4.98 11.99
CA PRO A 181 -12.79 3.68 11.31
C PRO A 181 -11.38 3.26 10.90
N GLY A 182 -10.36 4.14 10.97
CA GLY A 182 -8.98 3.85 10.58
C GLY A 182 -8.79 3.48 9.11
N MET A 183 -9.85 3.51 8.31
CA MET A 183 -9.86 3.22 6.88
C MET A 183 -11.09 3.87 6.23
N PRO A 184 -11.06 4.16 4.89
CA PRO A 184 -9.92 3.90 4.01
C PRO A 184 -8.73 4.82 4.27
N ALA A 185 -7.51 4.35 3.95
CA ALA A 185 -6.40 5.27 3.70
C ALA A 185 -6.57 5.83 2.28
N ILE A 186 -6.60 7.15 2.15
CA ILE A 186 -6.79 7.82 0.85
C ILE A 186 -5.46 8.40 0.36
N TYR A 187 -5.09 8.03 -0.87
CA TYR A 187 -3.91 8.51 -1.57
C TYR A 187 -4.34 9.38 -2.74
N GLU A 188 -3.84 10.58 -2.80
CA GLU A 188 -4.03 11.49 -3.93
C GLU A 188 -2.80 11.38 -4.84
N THR A 189 -3.02 10.98 -6.10
CA THR A 189 -1.95 10.77 -7.06
C THR A 189 -1.61 12.06 -7.79
N LYS A 190 -0.46 12.09 -8.47
CA LYS A 190 -0.05 13.24 -9.31
C LYS A 190 -1.03 13.55 -10.44
N SER A 191 -1.78 12.54 -10.91
CA SER A 191 -2.83 12.74 -11.92
C SER A 191 -4.15 13.30 -11.34
N GLY A 192 -4.20 13.54 -10.02
CA GLY A 192 -5.40 13.97 -9.29
C GLY A 192 -6.41 12.85 -9.06
N ALA A 193 -6.09 11.60 -9.39
CA ALA A 193 -6.94 10.46 -9.04
C ALA A 193 -6.75 10.08 -7.57
N LYS A 194 -7.83 9.63 -6.93
CA LYS A 194 -7.84 9.20 -5.52
C LYS A 194 -7.91 7.69 -5.43
N VAL A 195 -6.95 7.10 -4.73
CA VAL A 195 -6.89 5.67 -4.43
C VAL A 195 -7.27 5.47 -2.96
N ALA A 196 -8.25 4.62 -2.69
CA ALA A 196 -8.62 4.18 -1.35
C ALA A 196 -8.08 2.78 -1.07
N ASN A 197 -7.47 2.57 0.09
CA ASN A 197 -7.08 1.25 0.59
C ASN A 197 -7.91 0.90 1.81
N LEU A 198 -8.55 -0.26 1.78
CA LEU A 198 -9.28 -0.90 2.88
C LEU A 198 -8.49 -2.11 3.39
N SER A 199 -8.55 -2.42 4.69
CA SER A 199 -7.75 -3.48 5.31
C SER A 199 -8.57 -4.33 6.26
N TYR A 200 -8.55 -5.66 6.05
CA TYR A 200 -9.32 -6.63 6.82
C TYR A 200 -8.49 -7.86 7.16
N THR A 201 -8.85 -8.52 8.27
CA THR A 201 -8.17 -9.75 8.73
C THR A 201 -9.18 -10.85 9.07
N TYR A 202 -8.68 -12.09 9.12
CA TYR A 202 -9.47 -13.27 9.49
C TYR A 202 -9.60 -13.47 11.00
N THR A 203 -8.73 -12.84 11.78
CA THR A 203 -8.72 -12.78 13.26
C THR A 203 -7.94 -11.57 13.73
N ILE A 204 -8.24 -11.08 14.93
CA ILE A 204 -7.49 -9.98 15.59
C ILE A 204 -6.47 -10.53 16.59
N LEU A 205 -6.73 -11.73 17.09
CA LEU A 205 -5.87 -12.45 18.03
C LEU A 205 -5.07 -13.51 17.28
N ASN A 206 -3.84 -13.78 17.68
CA ASN A 206 -3.04 -14.85 17.07
C ASN A 206 -3.60 -16.23 17.49
N GLN A 207 -4.71 -16.60 16.88
CA GLN A 207 -5.47 -17.82 17.11
C GLN A 207 -5.88 -18.46 15.79
N SER A 208 -6.26 -19.75 15.86
CA SER A 208 -6.83 -20.43 14.69
C SER A 208 -8.09 -19.71 14.20
N GLY A 209 -8.22 -19.59 12.90
CA GLY A 209 -9.35 -18.92 12.26
C GLY A 209 -9.72 -19.54 10.91
N PRO A 210 -10.66 -18.91 10.19
CA PRO A 210 -11.27 -17.61 10.49
C PRO A 210 -12.19 -17.64 11.73
N ASN A 211 -12.17 -16.54 12.50
CA ASN A 211 -13.02 -16.42 13.69
C ASN A 211 -13.49 -14.98 13.91
N THR A 212 -14.41 -14.80 14.87
CA THR A 212 -14.98 -13.49 15.24
C THR A 212 -14.64 -13.10 16.67
N HIS A 213 -13.62 -13.73 17.26
CA HIS A 213 -13.19 -13.47 18.62
C HIS A 213 -12.63 -12.05 18.74
N LEU A 214 -13.03 -11.35 19.79
CA LEU A 214 -12.59 -10.00 20.08
C LEU A 214 -11.95 -9.95 21.47
N PRO A 215 -10.95 -9.10 21.66
CA PRO A 215 -10.43 -8.84 23.00
C PRO A 215 -11.51 -8.20 23.88
N PRO A 216 -11.51 -8.48 25.20
CA PRO A 216 -12.41 -7.82 26.13
C PRO A 216 -12.32 -6.28 26.03
N GLY A 217 -13.46 -5.61 25.96
CA GLY A 217 -13.53 -4.15 25.88
C GLY A 217 -13.22 -3.53 24.51
N ALA A 218 -13.01 -4.35 23.46
CA ALA A 218 -12.67 -3.86 22.14
C ALA A 218 -13.69 -4.28 21.03
N PRO A 219 -15.01 -4.05 21.23
CA PRO A 219 -16.02 -4.45 20.24
C PRO A 219 -15.90 -3.68 18.91
N TYR A 220 -15.26 -2.52 18.91
CA TYR A 220 -14.97 -1.70 17.73
C TYR A 220 -14.06 -2.41 16.71
N LEU A 221 -13.27 -3.41 17.14
CA LEU A 221 -12.40 -4.20 16.25
C LEU A 221 -13.18 -5.15 15.33
N LYS A 222 -14.46 -5.42 15.61
CA LYS A 222 -15.32 -6.30 14.79
C LYS A 222 -15.35 -5.89 13.31
N ARG A 223 -15.26 -4.59 13.02
CA ARG A 223 -15.33 -4.03 11.65
C ARG A 223 -14.18 -4.46 10.74
N TYR A 224 -13.06 -4.88 11.32
CA TYR A 224 -11.88 -5.34 10.56
C TYR A 224 -11.87 -6.85 10.33
N LEU A 225 -12.77 -7.58 10.98
CA LEU A 225 -12.90 -9.03 10.85
C LEU A 225 -13.81 -9.37 9.68
N TRP A 226 -13.20 -9.79 8.54
CA TRP A 226 -14.01 -10.23 7.41
C TRP A 226 -14.95 -11.40 7.72
N PRO A 227 -14.66 -12.33 8.67
CA PRO A 227 -15.64 -13.36 9.06
C PRO A 227 -16.88 -12.81 9.77
N ALA A 228 -16.76 -11.61 10.38
CA ALA A 228 -17.85 -10.98 11.10
C ALA A 228 -18.74 -10.10 10.21
N ILE A 229 -18.16 -9.43 9.20
CA ILE A 229 -18.88 -8.48 8.34
C ILE A 229 -19.21 -9.08 6.97
N GLY A 230 -18.54 -10.15 6.56
CA GLY A 230 -18.69 -10.79 5.25
C GLY A 230 -18.30 -9.88 4.09
N ALA A 231 -18.44 -10.42 2.88
CA ALA A 231 -18.21 -9.63 1.66
C ALA A 231 -19.13 -8.39 1.58
N GLN A 232 -20.35 -8.48 2.14
CA GLN A 232 -21.30 -7.37 2.10
C GLN A 232 -20.83 -6.17 2.94
N GLY A 233 -20.24 -6.40 4.12
CA GLY A 233 -19.66 -5.33 4.92
C GLY A 233 -18.48 -4.66 4.20
N ILE A 234 -17.60 -5.45 3.59
CA ILE A 234 -16.48 -4.92 2.78
C ILE A 234 -17.00 -4.11 1.60
N LEU A 235 -18.05 -4.58 0.91
CA LEU A 235 -18.67 -3.86 -0.21
C LEU A 235 -19.33 -2.55 0.24
N ALA A 236 -19.91 -2.52 1.44
CA ALA A 236 -20.50 -1.29 1.99
C ALA A 236 -19.41 -0.23 2.24
N ASP A 237 -18.27 -0.63 2.81
CA ASP A 237 -17.13 0.28 3.03
C ASP A 237 -16.51 0.73 1.71
N ALA A 238 -16.36 -0.18 0.72
CA ALA A 238 -15.87 0.15 -0.61
C ALA A 238 -16.80 1.10 -1.36
N LYS A 239 -18.11 0.87 -1.27
CA LYS A 239 -19.11 1.80 -1.83
C LYS A 239 -19.01 3.17 -1.19
N LYS A 240 -18.91 3.23 0.14
CA LYS A 240 -18.73 4.49 0.86
C LYS A 240 -17.48 5.24 0.39
N ALA A 241 -16.34 4.53 0.21
CA ALA A 241 -15.12 5.13 -0.31
C ALA A 241 -15.32 5.72 -1.73
N LYS A 242 -16.06 5.02 -2.61
CA LYS A 242 -16.44 5.55 -3.94
C LYS A 242 -17.36 6.77 -3.83
N ASP A 243 -18.39 6.71 -2.97
CA ASP A 243 -19.32 7.81 -2.74
C ASP A 243 -18.59 9.07 -2.17
N ASP A 244 -17.55 8.87 -1.37
CA ASP A 244 -16.67 9.90 -0.83
C ASP A 244 -15.63 10.41 -1.85
N GLY A 245 -15.65 9.90 -3.09
CA GLY A 245 -14.89 10.40 -4.21
C GLY A 245 -13.58 9.63 -4.52
N ALA A 246 -13.44 8.38 -4.06
CA ALA A 246 -12.34 7.54 -4.51
C ALA A 246 -12.57 7.05 -5.95
N ASP A 247 -11.59 7.26 -6.81
CA ASP A 247 -11.59 6.75 -8.19
C ASP A 247 -11.31 5.25 -8.24
N ILE A 248 -10.41 4.78 -7.37
CA ILE A 248 -9.92 3.40 -7.30
C ILE A 248 -10.01 2.93 -5.85
N VAL A 249 -10.53 1.72 -5.64
CA VAL A 249 -10.58 1.07 -4.32
C VAL A 249 -9.83 -0.26 -4.39
N VAL A 250 -8.74 -0.38 -3.63
CA VAL A 250 -8.03 -1.64 -3.42
C VAL A 250 -8.29 -2.17 -2.01
N VAL A 251 -8.46 -3.47 -1.89
CA VAL A 251 -8.73 -4.14 -0.61
C VAL A 251 -7.54 -5.01 -0.26
N SER A 252 -6.97 -4.80 0.91
CA SER A 252 -5.95 -5.64 1.50
C SER A 252 -6.61 -6.65 2.44
N MET A 253 -6.29 -7.93 2.25
CA MET A 253 -6.94 -9.05 2.93
C MET A 253 -5.89 -9.94 3.59
N HIS A 254 -5.87 -9.94 4.92
CA HIS A 254 -5.10 -10.90 5.70
C HIS A 254 -5.96 -12.16 5.93
N TRP A 255 -5.72 -13.21 5.14
CA TRP A 255 -6.61 -14.35 5.00
C TRP A 255 -5.90 -15.63 4.54
N GLY A 256 -6.63 -16.74 4.50
CA GLY A 256 -6.10 -18.03 4.07
C GLY A 256 -5.66 -18.89 5.24
N THR A 257 -4.75 -19.81 4.99
CA THR A 257 -4.14 -20.70 5.97
C THR A 257 -2.62 -20.59 5.85
N GLU A 258 -1.94 -20.43 6.99
CA GLU A 258 -0.46 -20.38 7.02
C GLU A 258 0.13 -21.60 6.32
N TYR A 259 1.13 -21.34 5.49
CA TYR A 259 1.93 -22.32 4.75
C TYR A 259 1.15 -23.18 3.73
N GLU A 260 -0.12 -22.83 3.44
CA GLU A 260 -0.92 -23.49 2.41
C GLU A 260 -0.82 -22.72 1.07
N PRO A 261 -0.29 -23.38 0.00
CA PRO A 261 -0.06 -22.72 -1.27
C PRO A 261 -1.34 -22.52 -2.10
N ALA A 262 -2.45 -23.16 -1.73
CA ALA A 262 -3.73 -23.04 -2.43
C ALA A 262 -4.66 -22.07 -1.69
N PRO A 263 -5.35 -21.16 -2.40
CA PRO A 263 -6.33 -20.30 -1.75
C PRO A 263 -7.53 -21.13 -1.26
N THR A 264 -8.01 -20.80 -0.06
CA THR A 264 -9.18 -21.44 0.55
C THR A 264 -10.46 -21.14 -0.24
N LYS A 265 -11.52 -21.90 0.04
CA LYS A 265 -12.84 -21.63 -0.54
C LYS A 265 -13.37 -20.26 -0.16
N ASP A 266 -13.11 -19.81 1.05
CA ASP A 266 -13.53 -18.48 1.54
C ASP A 266 -12.81 -17.37 0.79
N GLN A 267 -11.47 -17.46 0.62
CA GLN A 267 -10.71 -16.52 -0.19
C GLN A 267 -11.30 -16.40 -1.60
N GLN A 268 -11.55 -17.53 -2.28
CA GLN A 268 -12.09 -17.56 -3.62
C GLN A 268 -13.53 -17.01 -3.70
N SER A 269 -14.38 -17.32 -2.72
CA SER A 269 -15.77 -16.86 -2.66
C SER A 269 -15.85 -15.34 -2.43
N ILE A 270 -15.10 -14.83 -1.45
CA ILE A 270 -15.06 -13.41 -1.12
C ILE A 270 -14.46 -12.61 -2.30
N ALA A 271 -13.32 -13.04 -2.85
CA ALA A 271 -12.72 -12.37 -4.00
C ALA A 271 -13.69 -12.25 -5.18
N ARG A 272 -14.45 -13.32 -5.47
CA ARG A 272 -15.44 -13.29 -6.54
C ARG A 272 -16.53 -12.26 -6.27
N GLN A 273 -17.09 -12.23 -5.07
CA GLN A 273 -18.14 -11.28 -4.70
C GLN A 273 -17.63 -9.82 -4.78
N LEU A 274 -16.44 -9.56 -4.27
CA LEU A 274 -15.85 -8.22 -4.26
C LEU A 274 -15.55 -7.73 -5.69
N LEU A 275 -14.89 -8.54 -6.51
CA LEU A 275 -14.45 -8.12 -7.85
C LEU A 275 -15.56 -8.13 -8.90
N GLN A 276 -16.68 -8.82 -8.65
CA GLN A 276 -17.88 -8.70 -9.48
C GLN A 276 -18.61 -7.37 -9.25
N SER A 277 -18.39 -6.72 -8.10
CA SER A 277 -19.01 -5.43 -7.78
C SER A 277 -18.32 -4.27 -8.50
N PRO A 278 -19.00 -3.13 -8.73
CA PRO A 278 -18.35 -1.94 -9.28
C PRO A 278 -17.49 -1.19 -8.26
N TYR A 279 -17.52 -1.56 -6.97
CA TYR A 279 -16.92 -0.78 -5.90
C TYR A 279 -15.48 -1.16 -5.55
N VAL A 280 -15.06 -2.40 -5.85
CA VAL A 280 -13.70 -2.89 -5.58
C VAL A 280 -12.97 -3.09 -6.90
N ASP A 281 -11.76 -2.56 -6.99
CA ASP A 281 -10.96 -2.56 -8.22
C ASP A 281 -9.76 -3.52 -8.17
N GLY A 282 -9.36 -4.02 -6.99
CA GLY A 282 -8.29 -5.01 -6.86
C GLY A 282 -8.15 -5.51 -5.44
N ILE A 283 -7.49 -6.67 -5.27
CA ILE A 283 -7.28 -7.30 -3.96
C ILE A 283 -5.82 -7.73 -3.82
N PHE A 284 -5.19 -7.35 -2.71
CA PHE A 284 -3.89 -7.83 -2.24
C PHE A 284 -4.07 -8.72 -1.02
N GLY A 285 -3.58 -9.96 -1.08
CA GLY A 285 -3.69 -10.95 -0.01
C GLY A 285 -2.37 -11.17 0.73
N ALA A 286 -2.46 -11.41 2.02
CA ALA A 286 -1.38 -11.64 2.97
C ALA A 286 -1.71 -12.79 3.93
N HIS A 287 -0.83 -13.18 4.84
CA HIS A 287 -0.98 -14.19 5.89
C HIS A 287 -0.45 -15.59 5.58
N ALA A 288 -0.65 -16.11 4.37
CA ALA A 288 -0.25 -17.49 4.09
C ALA A 288 1.26 -17.74 4.22
N HIS A 289 2.08 -16.68 4.31
CA HIS A 289 3.54 -16.71 4.31
C HIS A 289 4.13 -17.51 3.13
N LEU A 290 3.32 -17.65 2.09
CA LEU A 290 3.64 -18.22 0.80
C LEU A 290 2.98 -17.39 -0.29
N ILE A 291 3.60 -17.35 -1.46
CA ILE A 291 2.91 -16.89 -2.64
C ILE A 291 1.76 -17.87 -2.94
N GLN A 292 0.55 -17.34 -3.05
CA GLN A 292 -0.61 -18.08 -3.55
C GLN A 292 -0.92 -17.63 -4.99
N PRO A 293 -1.69 -18.40 -5.77
CA PRO A 293 -2.10 -18.02 -7.12
C PRO A 293 -2.75 -16.64 -7.20
N CYS A 294 -2.81 -16.09 -8.39
CA CYS A 294 -3.68 -14.96 -8.70
C CYS A 294 -4.84 -15.36 -9.63
N ALA A 295 -5.85 -14.53 -9.69
CA ALA A 295 -6.98 -14.67 -10.61
C ALA A 295 -7.42 -13.32 -11.14
N THR A 296 -7.93 -13.31 -12.38
CA THR A 296 -8.62 -12.18 -12.98
C THR A 296 -10.11 -12.49 -13.03
N ILE A 297 -10.91 -11.67 -12.37
CA ILE A 297 -12.37 -11.81 -12.22
C ILE A 297 -12.99 -10.49 -12.69
N ASN A 298 -13.87 -10.56 -13.69
CA ASN A 298 -14.51 -9.36 -14.24
C ASN A 298 -13.51 -8.25 -14.65
N GLY A 299 -12.38 -8.64 -15.23
CA GLY A 299 -11.32 -7.71 -15.65
C GLY A 299 -10.45 -7.14 -14.51
N LYS A 300 -10.71 -7.52 -13.25
CA LYS A 300 -10.01 -7.06 -12.04
C LYS A 300 -9.22 -8.22 -11.42
N THR A 301 -8.11 -7.90 -10.76
CA THR A 301 -7.17 -8.91 -10.29
C THR A 301 -7.18 -9.06 -8.77
N VAL A 302 -7.14 -10.31 -8.33
CA VAL A 302 -6.79 -10.69 -6.96
C VAL A 302 -5.47 -11.44 -6.97
N PHE A 303 -4.55 -11.02 -6.10
CA PHE A 303 -3.40 -11.81 -5.66
C PHE A 303 -3.78 -12.42 -4.31
N TYR A 304 -4.00 -13.75 -4.24
CA TYR A 304 -4.52 -14.38 -3.03
C TYR A 304 -3.53 -14.38 -1.88
N GLY A 305 -2.23 -14.47 -2.15
CA GLY A 305 -1.15 -14.36 -1.18
C GLY A 305 0.10 -13.82 -1.86
N LEU A 306 0.68 -12.75 -1.30
CA LEU A 306 1.89 -12.11 -1.84
C LEU A 306 3.18 -12.69 -1.25
N GLY A 307 3.08 -13.67 -0.33
CA GLY A 307 4.21 -14.27 0.37
C GLY A 307 4.87 -13.32 1.35
N ASN A 308 6.08 -13.63 1.76
CA ASN A 308 6.84 -12.80 2.68
C ASN A 308 7.64 -11.73 1.93
N PHE A 309 7.45 -10.47 2.30
CA PHE A 309 8.25 -9.38 1.76
C PHE A 309 9.53 -9.15 2.56
N LEU A 310 9.41 -9.18 3.91
CA LEU A 310 10.57 -9.12 4.81
C LEU A 310 10.33 -10.02 6.01
N SER A 311 10.98 -11.17 6.06
CA SER A 311 10.84 -12.13 7.16
C SER A 311 12.10 -12.98 7.37
N ASN A 312 12.15 -13.75 8.47
CA ASN A 312 13.19 -14.76 8.72
C ASN A 312 12.67 -16.18 8.40
N GLN A 313 11.59 -16.28 7.63
CA GLN A 313 11.04 -17.59 7.25
C GLN A 313 11.71 -18.10 5.97
N GLY A 314 12.34 -19.26 6.03
CA GLY A 314 13.02 -19.88 4.91
C GLY A 314 13.73 -21.17 5.29
N THR A 315 14.42 -21.79 4.35
CA THR A 315 15.19 -23.03 4.57
C THR A 315 16.22 -22.85 5.70
N GLY A 316 16.26 -23.83 6.60
CA GLY A 316 17.17 -23.82 7.75
C GLY A 316 16.65 -23.03 8.96
N GLN A 317 15.49 -22.43 8.86
CA GLN A 317 14.77 -21.85 10.00
C GLN A 317 13.84 -22.89 10.67
N ALA A 318 13.13 -22.51 11.72
CA ALA A 318 12.31 -23.44 12.51
C ALA A 318 11.22 -24.16 11.68
N GLY A 319 10.93 -25.39 12.01
CA GLY A 319 9.81 -26.16 11.49
C GLY A 319 10.01 -26.66 10.04
N THR A 320 8.91 -26.70 9.28
CA THR A 320 8.85 -27.20 7.90
C THR A 320 9.10 -26.10 6.86
N LEU A 321 9.69 -24.96 7.26
CA LEU A 321 9.95 -23.83 6.38
C LEU A 321 10.91 -24.17 5.26
N SER A 322 10.69 -23.60 4.10
CA SER A 322 11.43 -23.89 2.87
C SER A 322 11.77 -22.59 2.11
N ASP A 323 12.46 -22.69 1.00
CA ASP A 323 12.75 -21.57 0.11
C ASP A 323 11.48 -20.84 -0.36
N LYS A 324 10.32 -21.53 -0.38
CA LYS A 324 9.03 -20.91 -0.75
C LYS A 324 8.60 -19.84 0.24
N ASN A 325 9.01 -19.96 1.50
CA ASN A 325 8.68 -18.98 2.55
C ASN A 325 9.58 -17.73 2.49
N ALA A 326 10.71 -17.82 1.78
CA ALA A 326 11.54 -16.66 1.49
C ALA A 326 11.07 -15.91 0.23
N ASP A 327 10.25 -16.52 -0.62
CA ASP A 327 9.72 -15.89 -1.83
C ASP A 327 8.58 -14.90 -1.50
N GLY A 328 8.56 -13.77 -2.22
CA GLY A 328 7.54 -12.74 -2.14
C GLY A 328 7.25 -12.12 -3.50
N VAL A 329 6.27 -11.25 -3.53
CA VAL A 329 5.83 -10.53 -4.75
C VAL A 329 5.54 -9.06 -4.42
N ILE A 330 6.03 -8.16 -5.26
CA ILE A 330 5.45 -6.83 -5.41
C ILE A 330 4.41 -6.93 -6.52
N ALA A 331 3.13 -6.97 -6.16
CA ALA A 331 2.04 -6.93 -7.11
C ALA A 331 1.81 -5.50 -7.61
N ARG A 332 1.48 -5.35 -8.89
CA ARG A 332 1.23 -4.05 -9.52
C ARG A 332 -0.08 -4.06 -10.28
N LEU A 333 -0.95 -3.12 -9.98
CA LEU A 333 -2.19 -2.85 -10.69
C LEU A 333 -2.05 -1.49 -11.37
N THR A 334 -2.13 -1.47 -12.70
CA THR A 334 -2.09 -0.24 -13.50
C THR A 334 -3.50 0.03 -14.02
N PHE A 335 -4.06 1.14 -13.60
CA PHE A 335 -5.38 1.62 -14.00
C PHE A 335 -5.24 2.71 -15.04
N THR A 336 -6.03 2.63 -16.11
CA THR A 336 -6.09 3.66 -17.15
C THR A 336 -7.54 4.09 -17.34
N GLN A 337 -7.79 5.40 -17.23
CA GLN A 337 -9.10 5.97 -17.44
C GLN A 337 -9.33 6.22 -18.93
N GLY A 338 -10.37 5.62 -19.50
CA GLY A 338 -10.78 5.86 -20.88
C GLY A 338 -11.49 7.21 -21.06
N ALA A 339 -11.72 7.59 -22.29
CA ALA A 339 -12.47 8.80 -22.65
C ALA A 339 -13.93 8.78 -22.10
N ASP A 340 -14.49 7.60 -21.84
CA ASP A 340 -15.79 7.41 -21.21
C ASP A 340 -15.76 7.54 -19.68
N GLY A 341 -14.62 7.92 -19.10
CA GLY A 341 -14.40 8.06 -17.67
C GLY A 341 -14.21 6.75 -16.91
N LYS A 342 -14.34 5.58 -17.57
CA LYS A 342 -14.19 4.28 -16.92
C LYS A 342 -12.75 3.87 -16.79
N TRP A 343 -12.44 3.21 -15.68
CA TRP A 343 -11.12 2.66 -15.41
C TRP A 343 -11.01 1.21 -15.92
N THR A 344 -9.94 0.93 -16.66
CA THR A 344 -9.50 -0.41 -17.03
C THR A 344 -8.26 -0.79 -16.23
N GLN A 345 -8.03 -2.09 -16.04
CA GLN A 345 -6.89 -2.58 -15.25
C GLN A 345 -6.01 -3.51 -16.07
N LYS A 346 -4.69 -3.31 -15.92
CA LYS A 346 -3.66 -4.32 -16.23
C LYS A 346 -2.95 -4.69 -14.94
N ALA A 347 -2.59 -5.96 -14.79
CA ALA A 347 -1.84 -6.44 -13.64
C ALA A 347 -0.46 -6.94 -14.08
N SER A 348 0.55 -6.65 -13.27
CA SER A 348 1.88 -7.23 -13.39
C SER A 348 2.45 -7.53 -12.00
N TYR A 349 3.59 -8.18 -11.93
CA TYR A 349 4.23 -8.51 -10.66
C TYR A 349 5.74 -8.55 -10.79
N GLN A 350 6.45 -8.14 -9.75
CA GLN A 350 7.88 -8.30 -9.59
C GLN A 350 8.14 -9.37 -8.53
N PRO A 351 8.67 -10.54 -8.90
CA PRO A 351 9.10 -11.53 -7.93
C PRO A 351 10.23 -11.02 -7.07
N THR A 352 10.17 -11.33 -5.77
CA THR A 352 11.20 -11.01 -4.78
C THR A 352 11.56 -12.25 -3.96
N MET A 353 12.69 -12.20 -3.27
CA MET A 353 13.01 -13.17 -2.24
C MET A 353 13.84 -12.50 -1.13
N VAL A 354 13.65 -12.96 0.10
CA VAL A 354 14.49 -12.54 1.23
C VAL A 354 15.77 -13.38 1.23
N ASP A 355 16.92 -12.73 1.05
CA ASP A 355 18.23 -13.35 1.16
C ASP A 355 18.62 -13.44 2.65
N ILE A 356 18.13 -14.51 3.33
CA ILE A 356 18.33 -14.70 4.76
C ILE A 356 19.82 -14.79 5.13
N PRO A 357 20.65 -15.63 4.45
CA PRO A 357 22.10 -15.63 4.66
C PRO A 357 22.75 -14.27 4.35
N GLY A 358 22.24 -13.54 3.34
CA GLY A 358 22.66 -12.21 2.93
C GLY A 358 22.12 -11.09 3.81
N LYS A 359 21.87 -11.35 5.09
CA LYS A 359 21.40 -10.37 6.09
C LYS A 359 20.00 -9.83 5.82
N HIS A 360 19.12 -10.66 5.30
CA HIS A 360 17.72 -10.35 5.02
C HIS A 360 17.51 -9.23 4.00
N VAL A 361 18.43 -9.08 3.03
CA VAL A 361 18.19 -8.17 1.91
C VAL A 361 17.11 -8.76 1.02
N ILE A 362 16.12 -7.94 0.68
CA ILE A 362 15.06 -8.32 -0.27
C ILE A 362 15.64 -8.19 -1.67
N ARG A 363 15.79 -9.33 -2.36
CA ARG A 363 16.34 -9.40 -3.71
C ARG A 363 15.24 -9.43 -4.75
N LEU A 364 15.44 -8.72 -5.85
CA LEU A 364 14.62 -8.91 -7.05
C LEU A 364 14.96 -10.26 -7.68
N SER A 365 13.94 -11.03 -8.05
CA SER A 365 14.09 -12.31 -8.72
C SER A 365 13.72 -12.20 -10.18
N SER A 366 14.62 -12.67 -11.05
CA SER A 366 14.47 -12.73 -12.50
C SER A 366 15.05 -14.05 -13.02
N GLN A 367 14.91 -14.29 -14.30
CA GLN A 367 15.54 -15.45 -14.94
C GLN A 367 17.08 -15.43 -14.84
N SER A 368 17.68 -14.25 -14.72
CA SER A 368 19.13 -14.07 -14.65
C SER A 368 19.67 -14.00 -13.24
N THR A 369 18.93 -13.44 -12.27
CA THR A 369 19.43 -13.20 -10.91
C THR A 369 19.10 -14.33 -9.94
N ASN A 370 17.83 -14.68 -9.78
CA ASN A 370 17.36 -15.72 -8.86
C ASN A 370 16.37 -16.66 -9.60
N PRO A 371 16.85 -17.45 -10.58
CA PRO A 371 15.97 -18.17 -11.51
C PRO A 371 15.05 -19.19 -10.84
N LYS A 372 15.48 -19.80 -9.73
CA LYS A 372 14.65 -20.76 -8.98
C LYS A 372 13.48 -20.07 -8.29
N SER A 373 13.71 -18.95 -7.62
CA SER A 373 12.66 -18.14 -6.99
C SER A 373 11.70 -17.57 -8.05
N PHE A 374 12.25 -17.00 -9.13
CA PHE A 374 11.45 -16.52 -10.26
C PHE A 374 10.52 -17.59 -10.80
N LYS A 375 11.05 -18.78 -11.11
CA LYS A 375 10.26 -19.89 -11.67
C LYS A 375 9.19 -20.41 -10.70
N ARG A 376 9.50 -20.49 -9.40
CA ARG A 376 8.49 -20.86 -8.38
C ARG A 376 7.35 -19.86 -8.35
N THR A 377 7.67 -18.56 -8.36
CA THR A 377 6.69 -17.47 -8.35
C THR A 377 5.79 -17.50 -9.57
N GLU A 378 6.40 -17.54 -10.79
CA GLU A 378 5.66 -17.61 -12.05
C GLU A 378 4.70 -18.81 -12.09
N THR A 379 5.21 -19.98 -11.72
CA THR A 379 4.40 -21.22 -11.70
C THR A 379 3.25 -21.12 -10.68
N THR A 380 3.49 -20.54 -9.52
CA THR A 380 2.47 -20.43 -8.47
C THR A 380 1.39 -19.45 -8.85
N LEU A 381 1.76 -18.26 -9.32
CA LEU A 381 0.78 -17.24 -9.71
C LEU A 381 -0.14 -17.72 -10.84
N GLY A 382 0.40 -18.46 -11.81
CA GLY A 382 -0.36 -19.01 -12.94
C GLY A 382 -1.22 -20.24 -12.65
N LYS A 383 -1.15 -20.82 -11.44
CA LYS A 383 -1.70 -22.16 -11.16
C LYS A 383 -3.22 -22.30 -11.35
N LEU A 384 -4.00 -21.23 -11.18
CA LEU A 384 -5.45 -21.26 -11.41
C LEU A 384 -5.84 -21.09 -12.90
N GLY A 385 -4.89 -20.76 -13.78
CA GLY A 385 -5.15 -20.59 -15.22
C GLY A 385 -5.97 -19.34 -15.59
N THR A 386 -6.40 -18.55 -14.63
CA THR A 386 -7.26 -17.36 -14.84
C THR A 386 -6.53 -16.04 -14.59
N CYS A 387 -5.31 -16.09 -14.09
CA CYS A 387 -4.50 -14.91 -13.84
C CYS A 387 -3.97 -14.31 -15.16
N LYS A 388 -4.21 -13.02 -15.38
CA LYS A 388 -3.69 -12.25 -16.53
C LYS A 388 -2.51 -11.35 -16.16
N ALA A 389 -2.02 -11.43 -14.91
CA ALA A 389 -0.84 -10.69 -14.51
C ALA A 389 0.42 -11.26 -15.18
N THR A 390 1.30 -10.38 -15.62
CA THR A 390 2.58 -10.74 -16.26
C THR A 390 3.74 -10.37 -15.34
N PRO A 391 4.87 -11.11 -15.38
CA PRO A 391 6.07 -10.63 -14.72
C PRO A 391 6.44 -9.26 -15.28
N SER A 392 6.87 -8.36 -14.40
CA SER A 392 7.49 -7.11 -14.83
C SER A 392 8.83 -7.48 -15.47
N ASP A 393 9.10 -6.95 -16.65
CA ASP A 393 10.42 -7.01 -17.23
C ASP A 393 11.35 -6.31 -16.24
N GLY A 394 12.16 -7.10 -15.55
CA GLY A 394 13.12 -6.56 -14.58
C GLY A 394 14.02 -5.57 -15.33
N GLY A 395 13.76 -4.28 -15.13
CA GLY A 395 14.57 -3.21 -15.66
C GLY A 395 15.97 -3.22 -15.06
#